data_d2a3483a8db12d4d55c9360c414ec3a6
#
_entry.id   d2a3483a8db12d4d55c9360c414ec3a6
#
_cell.length_a   1.000
_cell.length_b   1.000
_cell.length_c   1.000
_cell.angle_alpha   90.00
_cell.angle_beta   90.00
_cell.angle_gamma   90.00
#
_symmetry.space_group_name_H-M   'P 1'
#
loop_
_entity.id
_entity.type
_entity.pdbx_description
1 polymer ?
#
loop_
_entity_poly.entity_id
_entity_poly.type
_entity_poly.pdbx_seq_one_letter_code
_entity_poly.pdbx_strand_id
1 'polypeptide(L)'
;MSADTPPTSNPRVRVTDVRLLSDNWYRLHTTTFDYLSDDGVWTSQSRETYDRGNGATILLYDVERRTVLLTSQFRYPAYVNGHPDGMLPETAAGLLD
;
A
#
# COMPACT_ATOMS: atom_id res chain seq x y z
N MET A 1 -2.66 9.21 -7.84
CA MET A 1 -1.63 10.17 -7.41
C MET A 1 -0.27 9.59 -7.67
N SER A 2 0.61 10.34 -8.26
CA SER A 2 1.97 9.90 -8.54
C SER A 2 2.84 9.99 -7.29
N ALA A 3 3.79 9.05 -7.13
CA ALA A 3 4.78 9.11 -6.06
C ALA A 3 5.75 10.29 -6.23
N ASP A 4 5.84 10.86 -7.45
CA ASP A 4 6.70 12.02 -7.73
C ASP A 4 6.13 13.32 -7.16
N THR A 5 4.84 13.34 -6.82
CA THR A 5 4.15 14.54 -6.34
C THR A 5 3.67 14.28 -4.91
N PRO A 6 4.50 14.60 -3.91
CA PRO A 6 4.11 14.33 -2.53
C PRO A 6 2.93 15.21 -2.12
N PRO A 7 2.02 14.69 -1.30
CA PRO A 7 0.95 15.49 -0.74
C PRO A 7 1.53 16.53 0.22
N THR A 8 0.90 17.71 0.26
CA THR A 8 1.36 18.82 1.08
C THR A 8 0.42 19.15 2.24
N SER A 9 -0.61 18.31 2.44
CA SER A 9 -1.67 18.58 3.41
C SER A 9 -1.32 18.20 4.84
N ASN A 10 -0.18 17.53 5.07
CA ASN A 10 0.24 17.13 6.40
C ASN A 10 1.50 17.89 6.82
N PRO A 11 1.38 18.87 7.78
CA PRO A 11 2.54 19.66 8.21
C PRO A 11 3.57 18.86 9.01
N ARG A 12 3.24 17.63 9.42
CA ARG A 12 4.17 16.74 10.12
C ARG A 12 5.07 15.95 9.15
N VAL A 13 4.91 16.13 7.85
CA VAL A 13 5.68 15.42 6.84
C VAL A 13 6.43 16.41 5.97
N ARG A 14 7.75 16.24 5.88
CA ARG A 14 8.60 17.03 4.98
C ARG A 14 9.37 16.08 4.08
N VAL A 15 8.97 16.03 2.81
CA VAL A 15 9.68 15.22 1.82
C VAL A 15 10.99 15.92 1.46
N THR A 16 12.11 15.20 1.62
CA THR A 16 13.45 15.76 1.34
C THR A 16 14.06 15.21 0.07
N ASP A 17 13.70 14.00 -0.34
CA ASP A 17 14.24 13.39 -1.56
C ASP A 17 13.30 12.34 -2.10
N VAL A 18 13.16 12.29 -3.43
CA VAL A 18 12.42 11.24 -4.12
C VAL A 18 13.30 10.70 -5.24
N ARG A 19 13.52 9.40 -5.24
CA ARG A 19 14.39 8.75 -6.21
C ARG A 19 13.70 7.58 -6.88
N LEU A 20 13.76 7.52 -8.21
CA LEU A 20 13.24 6.39 -8.98
C LEU A 20 14.22 5.22 -8.89
N LEU A 21 13.75 4.08 -8.40
CA LEU A 21 14.54 2.85 -8.29
C LEU A 21 14.31 1.91 -9.46
N SER A 22 13.08 1.84 -9.96
CA SER A 22 12.73 0.98 -11.08
C SER A 22 11.53 1.55 -11.83
N ASP A 23 11.59 1.49 -13.15
CA ASP A 23 10.51 1.89 -14.04
C ASP A 23 10.27 0.74 -15.01
N ASN A 24 9.57 -0.28 -14.54
CA ASN A 24 9.27 -1.49 -15.30
C ASN A 24 7.77 -1.58 -15.54
N TRP A 25 7.06 -2.56 -14.96
CA TRP A 25 5.60 -2.60 -15.08
C TRP A 25 4.96 -1.39 -14.41
N TYR A 26 5.35 -1.14 -13.17
CA TYR A 26 5.00 0.07 -12.43
C TYR A 26 6.27 0.71 -11.90
N ARG A 27 6.18 1.95 -11.42
CA ARG A 27 7.33 2.66 -10.88
C ARG A 27 7.53 2.34 -9.41
N LEU A 28 8.78 2.04 -9.06
CA LEU A 28 9.22 1.87 -7.69
C LEU A 28 10.08 3.07 -7.31
N HIS A 29 9.63 3.79 -6.28
CA HIS A 29 10.36 4.95 -5.75
C HIS A 29 10.83 4.67 -4.34
N THR A 30 11.94 5.32 -3.94
CA THR A 30 12.30 5.50 -2.55
C THR A 30 12.17 6.97 -2.20
N THR A 31 11.49 7.26 -1.12
CA THR A 31 11.27 8.62 -0.64
C THR A 31 11.87 8.77 0.74
N THR A 32 12.69 9.79 0.93
CA THR A 32 13.22 10.17 2.22
C THR A 32 12.42 11.37 2.72
N PHE A 33 11.98 11.32 3.95
CA PHE A 33 11.17 12.38 4.55
C PHE A 33 11.43 12.49 6.04
N ASP A 34 11.17 13.67 6.56
CA ASP A 34 11.17 13.90 8.00
C ASP A 34 9.74 13.82 8.51
N TYR A 35 9.56 13.16 9.62
CA TYR A 35 8.26 13.00 10.27
C TYR A 35 8.31 13.55 11.69
N LEU A 36 7.33 14.38 12.03
CA LEU A 36 7.16 14.95 13.38
C LEU A 36 6.28 14.03 14.19
N SER A 37 6.86 13.40 15.22
CA SER A 37 6.11 12.55 16.13
C SER A 37 5.35 13.36 17.19
N ASP A 38 4.47 12.68 17.93
CA ASP A 38 3.61 13.35 18.92
C ASP A 38 4.39 14.03 20.05
N ASP A 39 5.61 13.56 20.32
CA ASP A 39 6.50 14.15 21.34
C ASP A 39 7.28 15.38 20.83
N GLY A 40 7.02 15.81 19.59
CA GLY A 40 7.67 16.98 19.01
C GLY A 40 9.04 16.71 18.41
N VAL A 41 9.42 15.45 18.25
CA VAL A 41 10.73 15.08 17.70
C VAL A 41 10.60 14.75 16.21
N TRP A 42 11.46 15.37 15.39
CA TRP A 42 11.57 15.06 13.97
C TRP A 42 12.52 13.88 13.77
N THR A 43 12.09 12.90 12.99
CA THR A 43 12.93 11.75 12.61
C THR A 43 12.97 11.61 11.09
N SER A 44 14.14 11.28 10.56
CA SER A 44 14.31 11.01 9.14
C SER A 44 14.00 9.53 8.86
N GLN A 45 13.21 9.28 7.84
CA GLN A 45 12.77 7.94 7.44
C GLN A 45 12.84 7.82 5.93
N SER A 46 12.98 6.60 5.44
CA SER A 46 12.88 6.30 4.02
C SER A 46 11.90 5.16 3.80
N ARG A 47 11.11 5.27 2.75
CA ARG A 47 10.13 4.24 2.38
C ARG A 47 10.16 4.02 0.88
N GLU A 48 10.01 2.79 0.48
CA GLU A 48 9.84 2.42 -0.92
C GLU A 48 8.37 2.24 -1.22
N THR A 49 7.94 2.80 -2.34
CA THR A 49 6.55 2.74 -2.78
C THR A 49 6.47 2.24 -4.21
N TYR A 50 5.62 1.24 -4.44
CA TYR A 50 5.33 0.73 -5.77
C TYR A 50 4.01 1.35 -6.23
N ASP A 51 4.08 2.27 -7.19
CA ASP A 51 2.93 3.06 -7.61
C ASP A 51 2.09 2.28 -8.62
N ARG A 52 1.05 1.64 -8.13
CA ARG A 52 0.08 0.91 -8.93
C ARG A 52 -1.24 1.68 -9.12
N GLY A 53 -1.29 2.93 -8.68
CA GLY A 53 -2.51 3.69 -8.61
C GLY A 53 -3.31 3.38 -7.34
N ASN A 54 -4.50 3.93 -7.28
CA ASN A 54 -5.37 3.78 -6.12
C ASN A 54 -6.24 2.55 -6.24
N GLY A 55 -6.58 1.96 -5.11
CA GLY A 55 -7.45 0.81 -5.04
C GLY A 55 -8.54 0.98 -4.00
N ALA A 56 -9.49 0.06 -4.02
CA ALA A 56 -10.55 0.00 -3.02
C ALA A 56 -10.82 -1.45 -2.66
N THR A 57 -11.28 -1.66 -1.45
CA THR A 57 -11.72 -2.96 -0.97
C THR A 57 -13.04 -2.82 -0.24
N ILE A 58 -13.79 -3.92 -0.19
CA ILE A 58 -15.09 -3.95 0.48
C ILE A 58 -15.22 -5.26 1.26
N LEU A 59 -15.70 -5.17 2.48
CA LEU A 59 -16.09 -6.34 3.25
C LEU A 59 -17.61 -6.52 3.12
N LEU A 60 -18.02 -7.57 2.43
CA LEU A 60 -19.41 -7.92 2.27
C LEU A 60 -19.85 -8.85 3.41
N TYR A 61 -20.97 -8.54 4.05
CA TYR A 61 -21.48 -9.40 5.11
C TYR A 61 -22.97 -9.62 4.93
N ASP A 62 -23.42 -10.80 5.38
CA ASP A 62 -24.82 -11.19 5.37
C ASP A 62 -25.34 -11.18 6.81
N VAL A 63 -26.22 -10.23 7.09
CA VAL A 63 -26.75 -10.04 8.46
C VAL A 63 -27.59 -11.26 8.89
N GLU A 64 -28.35 -11.82 7.96
CA GLU A 64 -29.24 -12.96 8.28
C GLU A 64 -28.45 -14.21 8.59
N ARG A 65 -27.44 -14.51 7.78
CA ARG A 65 -26.60 -15.69 7.94
C ARG A 65 -25.45 -15.51 8.93
N ARG A 66 -25.17 -14.26 9.31
CA ARG A 66 -24.02 -13.88 10.14
C ARG A 66 -22.71 -14.38 9.57
N THR A 67 -22.54 -14.18 8.27
CA THR A 67 -21.35 -14.60 7.52
C THR A 67 -20.73 -13.41 6.78
N VAL A 68 -19.48 -13.57 6.40
CA VAL A 68 -18.81 -12.64 5.47
C VAL A 68 -18.51 -13.38 4.16
N LEU A 69 -18.51 -12.63 3.06
CA LEU A 69 -18.15 -13.15 1.76
C LEU A 69 -16.73 -12.75 1.44
N LEU A 70 -15.89 -13.74 1.21
CA LEU A 70 -14.50 -13.52 0.83
C LEU A 70 -14.24 -14.18 -0.51
N THR A 71 -13.23 -13.70 -1.23
CA THR A 71 -12.72 -14.33 -2.43
C THR A 71 -11.47 -15.13 -2.09
N SER A 72 -11.20 -16.17 -2.87
CA SER A 72 -9.94 -16.91 -2.77
C SER A 72 -9.14 -16.65 -4.04
N GLN A 73 -7.91 -16.14 -3.88
CA GLN A 73 -7.06 -15.79 -5.01
C GLN A 73 -5.64 -16.28 -4.81
N PHE A 74 -5.00 -16.66 -5.92
CA PHE A 74 -3.59 -16.98 -5.90
C PHE A 74 -2.75 -15.70 -5.75
N ARG A 75 -1.86 -15.70 -4.75
CA ARG A 75 -0.94 -14.61 -4.50
C ARG A 75 0.50 -15.12 -4.55
N TYR A 76 1.20 -14.78 -5.61
CA TYR A 76 2.57 -15.24 -5.82
C TYR A 76 3.51 -14.84 -4.67
N PRO A 77 3.46 -13.60 -4.11
CA PRO A 77 4.31 -13.26 -2.98
C PRO A 77 4.10 -14.15 -1.76
N ALA A 78 2.87 -14.55 -1.48
CA ALA A 78 2.59 -15.48 -0.38
C ALA A 78 3.15 -16.86 -0.71
N TYR A 79 3.00 -17.31 -1.93
CA TYR A 79 3.50 -18.61 -2.39
C TYR A 79 5.03 -18.69 -2.28
N VAL A 80 5.73 -17.68 -2.77
CA VAL A 80 7.20 -17.65 -2.76
C VAL A 80 7.77 -17.53 -1.35
N ASN A 81 6.98 -17.00 -0.41
CA ASN A 81 7.35 -16.90 1.00
C ASN A 81 6.96 -18.13 1.83
N GLY A 82 6.54 -19.21 1.19
CA GLY A 82 6.30 -20.48 1.84
C GLY A 82 4.85 -20.87 2.08
N HIS A 83 3.87 -20.08 1.61
CA HIS A 83 2.48 -20.48 1.69
C HIS A 83 2.26 -21.70 0.77
N PRO A 84 1.68 -22.81 1.27
CA PRO A 84 1.72 -24.10 0.53
C PRO A 84 1.14 -24.06 -0.87
N ASP A 85 0.00 -23.37 -1.07
CA ASP A 85 -0.61 -23.25 -2.41
C ASP A 85 -0.75 -21.80 -2.88
N GLY A 86 -0.40 -20.81 -2.05
CA GLY A 86 -0.50 -19.39 -2.40
C GLY A 86 -1.91 -18.85 -2.49
N MET A 87 -2.92 -19.64 -2.12
CA MET A 87 -4.32 -19.22 -2.17
C MET A 87 -4.69 -18.52 -0.88
N LEU A 88 -5.09 -17.25 -0.97
CA LEU A 88 -5.45 -16.45 0.20
C LEU A 88 -6.94 -16.08 0.17
N PRO A 89 -7.64 -16.23 1.31
CA PRO A 89 -8.95 -15.64 1.45
C PRO A 89 -8.81 -14.13 1.65
N GLU A 90 -9.56 -13.36 0.90
CA GLU A 90 -9.42 -11.90 0.86
C GLU A 90 -10.78 -11.25 0.70
N THR A 91 -10.87 -9.99 1.12
CA THR A 91 -11.99 -9.15 0.75
C THR A 91 -11.96 -8.84 -0.74
N ALA A 92 -13.12 -8.60 -1.35
CA ALA A 92 -13.19 -8.17 -2.74
C ALA A 92 -12.51 -6.80 -2.88
N ALA A 93 -11.63 -6.67 -3.85
CA ALA A 93 -10.84 -5.46 -4.05
C ALA A 93 -10.48 -5.29 -5.53
N GLY A 94 -10.14 -4.04 -5.89
CA GLY A 94 -9.69 -3.73 -7.24
C GLY A 94 -9.08 -2.35 -7.33
N LEU A 95 -8.40 -2.10 -8.44
CA LEU A 95 -7.85 -0.79 -8.73
C LEU A 95 -8.98 0.15 -9.18
N LEU A 96 -8.83 1.42 -8.80
CA LEU A 96 -9.71 2.49 -9.25
C LEU A 96 -9.18 3.05 -10.58
N ASP A 97 -10.07 3.27 -11.52
CA ASP A 97 -9.72 3.86 -12.81
C ASP A 97 -9.60 5.38 -12.73
#